data_c00f57416f0bf59fc11fb7551d6e938f
#
_entry.id   c00f57416f0bf59fc11fb7551d6e938f
#
_cell.length_a   1.000
_cell.length_b   1.000
_cell.length_c   1.000
_cell.angle_alpha   90.00
_cell.angle_beta   90.00
_cell.angle_gamma   90.00
#
_symmetry.space_group_name_H-M   'P 1'
#
loop_
_entity.id
_entity.type
_entity.pdbx_description
1 polymer ?
#
loop_
_entity_poly.entity_id
_entity_poly.type
_entity_poly.pdbx_seq_one_letter_code
_entity_poly.pdbx_strand_id
1 'polypeptide(L)'
;GDNDRTYYLQQRWNQMEIDENTPTVGTKLQQAYDMALTTEGLDRAQLDAQRDRLYDFFKMRVLLDKPIILLSSGELRKLKLTETLLTQPRVLIMDNPFIGLDADTRQQLRVLLGEIAQKGQLQLILILSKTADIPPFITHVVEVDHRIVRPKVTLDEYLAHRQPMPDHVLSKKTAEAILNLPYTHKEYNAREVARLNKVSIRYGKRTILKDLDWVVGNGEHWALSGQNGAGKSTLLSLICADNPQSYACDITLFDMPRGTGESIWDIKRHIGYVSPEMHRAYQRDIPALRIVASGLKDSVGLYVKPSDEEMAACRFWMEVFGLKGLEDTTFLKLSSGEQRLVLLARAFVKDPELIILDEPLHGLDNRNRQLVKEVIDTFVKRHNKTLIMVTHYANELPSCIDHHLQLVRHD
;
A
#
# COMPACT_ATOMS: atom_id res chain seq x y z
N GLY A 1 -2.04 16.58 -22.82
CA GLY A 1 -1.20 16.22 -21.71
C GLY A 1 -1.61 15.00 -20.90
N ASP A 2 -2.49 14.08 -21.39
CA ASP A 2 -2.96 12.93 -20.58
C ASP A 2 -2.29 11.58 -20.91
N ASN A 3 -1.32 11.56 -21.78
CA ASN A 3 -0.64 10.31 -22.19
C ASN A 3 0.54 9.87 -21.30
N ASP A 4 1.03 10.74 -20.39
CA ASP A 4 2.26 10.46 -19.63
C ASP A 4 2.11 9.44 -18.50
N ARG A 5 0.90 9.19 -17.98
CA ARG A 5 0.72 8.37 -16.76
C ARG A 5 0.57 6.87 -17.03
N THR A 6 0.00 6.50 -18.18
CA THR A 6 -0.13 5.07 -18.58
C THR A 6 1.23 4.52 -19.04
N TYR A 7 2.04 5.36 -19.64
CA TYR A 7 3.43 5.10 -20.02
C TYR A 7 4.31 4.83 -18.81
N TYR A 8 4.07 5.52 -17.69
CA TYR A 8 4.81 5.40 -16.44
C TYR A 8 4.78 4.00 -15.81
N LEU A 9 3.66 3.27 -15.91
CA LEU A 9 3.52 1.93 -15.37
C LEU A 9 4.10 0.85 -16.28
N GLN A 10 3.98 0.99 -17.59
CA GLN A 10 4.59 0.08 -18.57
C GLN A 10 6.12 0.22 -18.59
N GLN A 11 6.67 1.43 -18.48
CA GLN A 11 8.12 1.65 -18.46
C GLN A 11 8.82 1.07 -17.23
N ARG A 12 8.13 0.91 -16.10
CA ARG A 12 8.72 0.30 -14.90
C ARG A 12 9.08 -1.19 -15.14
N TRP A 13 8.42 -1.84 -16.05
CA TRP A 13 8.65 -3.24 -16.45
C TRP A 13 9.56 -3.36 -17.69
N ASN A 14 9.54 -2.36 -18.57
CA ASN A 14 10.39 -2.29 -19.76
C ASN A 14 11.60 -1.37 -19.50
N GLN A 15 12.60 -1.86 -18.77
CA GLN A 15 13.83 -1.09 -18.47
C GLN A 15 14.72 -0.77 -19.68
N MET A 16 14.27 -1.02 -20.91
CA MET A 16 15.13 -0.85 -22.09
C MET A 16 15.17 0.55 -22.69
N GLU A 17 14.23 1.45 -22.37
CA GLU A 17 14.25 2.83 -22.89
C GLU A 17 13.77 3.82 -21.83
N ILE A 18 14.67 4.24 -20.93
CA ILE A 18 14.45 5.44 -20.15
C ILE A 18 14.69 6.61 -21.10
N ASP A 19 13.68 7.44 -21.33
CA ASP A 19 13.82 8.69 -22.09
C ASP A 19 14.95 9.51 -21.45
N GLU A 20 15.97 9.86 -22.26
CA GLU A 20 17.12 10.67 -21.84
C GLU A 20 16.71 12.01 -21.21
N ASN A 21 15.48 12.48 -21.51
CA ASN A 21 14.90 13.69 -20.93
C ASN A 21 14.25 13.48 -19.54
N THR A 22 14.26 12.25 -18.99
CA THR A 22 13.68 12.02 -17.65
C THR A 22 14.50 12.76 -16.60
N PRO A 23 13.89 13.70 -15.83
CA PRO A 23 14.64 14.48 -14.86
C PRO A 23 15.19 13.58 -13.75
N THR A 24 16.40 13.89 -13.31
CA THR A 24 17.03 13.24 -12.16
C THR A 24 16.58 13.88 -10.85
N VAL A 25 16.85 13.22 -9.73
CA VAL A 25 16.66 13.77 -8.38
C VAL A 25 17.42 15.09 -8.23
N GLY A 26 18.68 15.15 -8.69
CA GLY A 26 19.50 16.35 -8.64
C GLY A 26 18.89 17.52 -9.39
N THR A 27 18.38 17.27 -10.61
CA THR A 27 17.67 18.30 -11.39
C THR A 27 16.48 18.88 -10.65
N LYS A 28 15.68 18.05 -9.98
CA LYS A 28 14.50 18.51 -9.23
C LYS A 28 14.86 19.27 -7.97
N LEU A 29 15.85 18.79 -7.24
CA LEU A 29 16.33 19.49 -6.03
C LEU A 29 17.00 20.82 -6.39
N GLN A 30 17.71 20.89 -7.52
CA GLN A 30 18.30 22.14 -7.99
C GLN A 30 17.20 23.15 -8.38
N GLN A 31 16.13 22.71 -9.07
CA GLN A 31 14.98 23.56 -9.37
C GLN A 31 14.33 24.14 -8.11
N ALA A 32 14.14 23.29 -7.07
CA ALA A 32 13.59 23.75 -5.79
C ALA A 32 14.51 24.74 -5.08
N TYR A 33 15.82 24.50 -5.11
CA TYR A 33 16.82 25.41 -4.57
C TYR A 33 16.84 26.75 -5.30
N ASP A 34 16.82 26.76 -6.63
CA ASP A 34 16.82 27.98 -7.45
C ASP A 34 15.53 28.79 -7.20
N MET A 35 14.37 28.12 -7.06
CA MET A 35 13.13 28.77 -6.63
C MET A 35 13.27 29.44 -5.26
N ALA A 36 13.88 28.77 -4.29
CA ALA A 36 14.09 29.32 -2.96
C ALA A 36 14.98 30.57 -3.00
N LEU A 37 16.01 30.60 -3.86
CA LEU A 37 16.89 31.76 -4.04
C LEU A 37 16.17 33.00 -4.59
N THR A 38 15.03 32.84 -5.28
CA THR A 38 14.23 33.97 -5.78
C THR A 38 13.34 34.61 -4.70
N THR A 39 13.24 33.98 -3.52
CA THR A 39 12.44 34.48 -2.40
C THR A 39 13.18 35.60 -1.69
N GLU A 40 12.56 36.79 -1.60
CA GLU A 40 13.16 37.95 -0.94
C GLU A 40 13.48 37.65 0.53
N GLY A 41 14.71 38.05 0.96
CA GLY A 41 15.15 37.97 2.35
C GLY A 41 15.84 36.68 2.75
N LEU A 42 16.08 35.73 1.83
CA LEU A 42 16.84 34.50 2.12
C LEU A 42 18.36 34.75 1.88
N ASP A 43 19.16 34.46 2.90
CA ASP A 43 20.60 34.43 2.78
C ASP A 43 21.06 33.13 2.09
N ARG A 44 21.85 33.29 1.03
CA ARG A 44 22.38 32.16 0.26
C ARG A 44 23.18 31.18 1.12
N ALA A 45 23.98 31.68 2.04
CA ALA A 45 24.78 30.83 2.93
C ALA A 45 23.91 29.99 3.87
N GLN A 46 22.79 30.55 4.35
CA GLN A 46 21.80 29.81 5.14
C GLN A 46 21.10 28.75 4.33
N LEU A 47 20.72 29.05 3.08
CA LEU A 47 20.07 28.10 2.18
C LEU A 47 20.99 26.93 1.79
N ASP A 48 22.28 27.22 1.53
CA ASP A 48 23.30 26.20 1.27
C ASP A 48 23.48 25.27 2.48
N ALA A 49 23.59 25.80 3.67
CA ALA A 49 23.69 25.02 4.89
C ALA A 49 22.44 24.16 5.14
N GLN A 50 21.27 24.69 4.83
CA GLN A 50 20.01 23.92 4.92
C GLN A 50 19.94 22.82 3.88
N ARG A 51 20.31 23.10 2.62
CA ARG A 51 20.37 22.10 1.56
C ARG A 51 21.26 20.93 1.97
N ASP A 52 22.47 21.23 2.43
CA ASP A 52 23.43 20.19 2.81
C ASP A 52 22.92 19.35 3.98
N ARG A 53 22.31 19.98 5.00
CA ARG A 53 21.62 19.27 6.09
C ARG A 53 20.51 18.34 5.59
N LEU A 54 19.63 18.80 4.70
CA LEU A 54 18.54 18.01 4.17
C LEU A 54 19.06 16.85 3.30
N TYR A 55 20.12 17.10 2.51
CA TYR A 55 20.74 16.06 1.68
C TYR A 55 21.37 14.96 2.53
N ASP A 56 22.05 15.30 3.59
CA ASP A 56 22.66 14.34 4.50
C ASP A 56 21.58 13.57 5.29
N PHE A 57 20.57 14.29 5.80
CA PHE A 57 19.49 13.71 6.57
C PHE A 57 18.68 12.67 5.76
N PHE A 58 18.23 13.04 4.57
CA PHE A 58 17.46 12.16 3.71
C PHE A 58 18.30 11.22 2.85
N LYS A 59 19.64 11.28 2.97
CA LYS A 59 20.61 10.53 2.13
C LYS A 59 20.38 10.78 0.64
N MET A 60 20.11 12.05 0.27
CA MET A 60 19.84 12.43 -1.12
C MET A 60 21.07 12.36 -2.01
N ARG A 61 22.29 12.55 -1.46
CA ARG A 61 23.54 12.61 -2.25
C ARG A 61 23.74 11.36 -3.12
N VAL A 62 23.37 10.17 -2.61
CA VAL A 62 23.49 8.91 -3.37
C VAL A 62 22.39 8.70 -4.42
N LEU A 63 21.40 9.58 -4.44
CA LEU A 63 20.26 9.51 -5.36
C LEU A 63 20.29 10.59 -6.43
N LEU A 64 21.22 11.57 -6.37
CA LEU A 64 21.19 12.76 -7.23
C LEU A 64 21.13 12.42 -8.73
N ASP A 65 21.90 11.42 -9.17
CA ASP A 65 21.97 11.00 -10.58
C ASP A 65 20.86 10.03 -10.97
N LYS A 66 20.02 9.61 -10.01
CA LYS A 66 18.97 8.63 -10.27
C LYS A 66 17.75 9.29 -10.92
N PRO A 67 17.26 8.76 -12.06
CA PRO A 67 16.01 9.22 -12.66
C PRO A 67 14.84 9.08 -11.69
N ILE A 68 13.95 10.07 -11.63
CA ILE A 68 12.81 10.09 -10.69
C ILE A 68 11.91 8.87 -10.87
N ILE A 69 11.73 8.43 -12.08
CA ILE A 69 10.91 7.27 -12.44
C ILE A 69 11.40 5.97 -11.79
N LEU A 70 12.68 5.87 -11.47
CA LEU A 70 13.29 4.70 -10.83
C LEU A 70 13.27 4.76 -9.30
N LEU A 71 12.72 5.82 -8.71
CA LEU A 71 12.63 5.94 -7.27
C LEU A 71 11.59 4.96 -6.69
N SER A 72 11.95 4.31 -5.58
CA SER A 72 10.98 3.64 -4.73
C SER A 72 10.00 4.65 -4.12
N SER A 73 8.86 4.18 -3.63
CA SER A 73 7.87 5.05 -2.97
C SER A 73 8.46 5.85 -1.80
N GLY A 74 9.36 5.22 -1.02
CA GLY A 74 10.06 5.87 0.08
C GLY A 74 11.07 6.93 -0.40
N GLU A 75 11.87 6.62 -1.45
CA GLU A 75 12.81 7.57 -2.04
C GLU A 75 12.09 8.76 -2.67
N LEU A 76 10.98 8.53 -3.38
CA LEU A 76 10.17 9.61 -3.96
C LEU A 76 9.60 10.52 -2.86
N ARG A 77 9.18 9.95 -1.73
CA ARG A 77 8.68 10.73 -0.60
C ARG A 77 9.78 11.57 0.04
N LYS A 78 10.97 11.01 0.24
CA LYS A 78 12.14 11.74 0.72
C LYS A 78 12.48 12.91 -0.21
N LEU A 79 12.46 12.68 -1.53
CA LEU A 79 12.66 13.74 -2.53
C LEU A 79 11.61 14.85 -2.35
N LYS A 80 10.33 14.53 -2.29
CA LYS A 80 9.25 15.52 -2.13
C LYS A 80 9.38 16.34 -0.85
N LEU A 81 9.75 15.70 0.27
CA LEU A 81 10.00 16.40 1.52
C LEU A 81 11.21 17.32 1.42
N THR A 82 12.30 16.88 0.80
CA THR A 82 13.48 17.68 0.59
C THR A 82 13.17 18.91 -0.28
N GLU A 83 12.46 18.72 -1.42
CA GLU A 83 11.99 19.81 -2.28
C GLU A 83 11.19 20.86 -1.47
N THR A 84 10.19 20.40 -0.70
CA THR A 84 9.31 21.29 0.06
C THR A 84 10.07 22.03 1.17
N LEU A 85 10.95 21.36 1.90
CA LEU A 85 11.70 21.97 3.00
C LEU A 85 12.77 22.96 2.51
N LEU A 86 13.30 22.76 1.30
CA LEU A 86 14.23 23.72 0.67
C LEU A 86 13.58 25.08 0.43
N THR A 87 12.27 25.13 0.17
CA THR A 87 11.55 26.39 -0.07
C THR A 87 11.24 27.18 1.22
N GLN A 88 11.65 26.71 2.38
CA GLN A 88 11.43 27.35 3.70
C GLN A 88 10.00 27.84 3.93
N PRO A 89 8.98 26.98 3.83
CA PRO A 89 7.59 27.40 4.00
C PRO A 89 7.33 27.87 5.42
N ARG A 90 6.45 28.85 5.61
CA ARG A 90 5.96 29.29 6.94
C ARG A 90 4.97 28.29 7.54
N VAL A 91 4.21 27.60 6.67
CA VAL A 91 3.26 26.57 7.05
C VAL A 91 3.56 25.32 6.22
N LEU A 92 3.75 24.20 6.87
CA LEU A 92 3.92 22.89 6.23
C LEU A 92 2.72 22.01 6.57
N ILE A 93 1.95 21.65 5.55
CA ILE A 93 0.83 20.72 5.67
C ILE A 93 1.26 19.37 5.09
N MET A 94 1.14 18.32 5.89
CA MET A 94 1.52 16.97 5.47
C MET A 94 0.36 16.01 5.69
N ASP A 95 -0.08 15.38 4.61
CA ASP A 95 -1.11 14.33 4.67
C ASP A 95 -0.44 12.96 4.82
N ASN A 96 -0.73 12.33 5.95
CA ASN A 96 -0.25 11.00 6.31
C ASN A 96 1.26 10.79 6.05
N PRO A 97 2.15 11.63 6.62
CA PRO A 97 3.58 11.66 6.29
C PRO A 97 4.32 10.36 6.63
N PHE A 98 3.82 9.56 7.56
CA PHE A 98 4.48 8.35 8.06
C PHE A 98 4.13 7.08 7.27
N ILE A 99 3.19 7.16 6.36
CA ILE A 99 2.67 6.04 5.57
C ILE A 99 3.71 5.55 4.53
N GLY A 100 3.89 4.22 4.40
CA GLY A 100 4.82 3.61 3.44
C GLY A 100 6.30 3.83 3.77
N LEU A 101 6.61 4.30 4.99
CA LEU A 101 7.97 4.38 5.51
C LEU A 101 8.24 3.17 6.41
N ASP A 102 9.44 2.58 6.28
CA ASP A 102 9.93 1.61 7.26
C ASP A 102 10.09 2.25 8.65
N ALA A 103 10.26 1.42 9.68
CA ALA A 103 10.29 1.87 11.07
C ALA A 103 11.40 2.91 11.33
N ASP A 104 12.60 2.70 10.77
CA ASP A 104 13.74 3.58 10.95
C ASP A 104 13.53 4.94 10.28
N THR A 105 13.10 4.95 9.03
CA THR A 105 12.80 6.17 8.28
C THR A 105 11.68 6.97 8.93
N ARG A 106 10.67 6.30 9.48
CA ARG A 106 9.55 6.92 10.20
C ARG A 106 10.04 7.61 11.47
N GLN A 107 10.88 6.93 12.25
CA GLN A 107 11.45 7.51 13.47
C GLN A 107 12.35 8.71 13.16
N GLN A 108 13.20 8.62 12.13
CA GLN A 108 14.02 9.72 11.67
C GLN A 108 13.16 10.93 11.25
N LEU A 109 12.06 10.70 10.51
CA LEU A 109 11.16 11.78 10.11
C LEU A 109 10.48 12.44 11.32
N ARG A 110 10.06 11.64 12.33
CA ARG A 110 9.51 12.21 13.57
C ARG A 110 10.50 13.12 14.28
N VAL A 111 11.75 12.70 14.41
CA VAL A 111 12.81 13.50 15.02
C VAL A 111 13.01 14.82 14.25
N LEU A 112 13.14 14.74 12.91
CA LEU A 112 13.31 15.94 12.07
C LEU A 112 12.15 16.93 12.22
N LEU A 113 10.91 16.43 12.15
CA LEU A 113 9.73 17.30 12.29
C LEU A 113 9.67 17.93 13.69
N GLY A 114 10.08 17.19 14.73
CA GLY A 114 10.22 17.73 16.08
C GLY A 114 11.25 18.85 16.19
N GLU A 115 12.43 18.68 15.60
CA GLU A 115 13.46 19.71 15.55
C GLU A 115 12.99 20.99 14.81
N ILE A 116 12.28 20.79 13.68
CA ILE A 116 11.71 21.91 12.91
C ILE A 116 10.63 22.63 13.72
N ALA A 117 9.73 21.90 14.39
CA ALA A 117 8.67 22.47 15.21
C ALA A 117 9.21 23.26 16.40
N GLN A 118 10.27 22.77 17.06
CA GLN A 118 10.88 23.45 18.21
C GLN A 118 11.56 24.79 17.85
N LYS A 119 12.05 24.94 16.63
CA LYS A 119 12.69 26.18 16.17
C LYS A 119 11.72 27.34 15.98
N GLY A 120 10.40 27.09 16.05
CA GLY A 120 9.34 28.10 16.04
C GLY A 120 9.18 28.90 14.74
N GLN A 121 9.90 28.56 13.68
CA GLN A 121 9.86 29.27 12.41
C GLN A 121 8.82 28.69 11.42
N LEU A 122 8.29 27.49 11.69
CA LEU A 122 7.40 26.77 10.82
C LEU A 122 6.16 26.30 11.60
N GLN A 123 4.97 26.63 11.13
CA GLN A 123 3.75 26.01 11.60
C GLN A 123 3.55 24.66 10.91
N LEU A 124 3.46 23.59 11.70
CA LEU A 124 3.29 22.24 11.20
C LEU A 124 1.85 21.77 11.38
N ILE A 125 1.23 21.32 10.30
CA ILE A 125 -0.10 20.69 10.31
C ILE A 125 0.05 19.27 9.76
N LEU A 126 -0.21 18.27 10.60
CA LEU A 126 -0.19 16.86 10.21
C LEU A 126 -1.62 16.36 10.11
N ILE A 127 -2.00 15.84 8.95
CA ILE A 127 -3.24 15.10 8.78
C ILE A 127 -2.90 13.63 8.99
N LEU A 128 -3.51 13.01 10.01
CA LEU A 128 -3.18 11.66 10.43
C LEU A 128 -4.44 10.82 10.54
N SER A 129 -4.38 9.61 10.05
CA SER A 129 -5.47 8.63 10.15
C SER A 129 -5.34 7.73 11.39
N LYS A 130 -4.22 7.82 12.11
CA LYS A 130 -3.92 7.03 13.32
C LYS A 130 -3.58 7.93 14.49
N THR A 131 -4.25 7.76 15.61
CA THR A 131 -3.86 8.43 16.88
C THR A 131 -2.46 8.02 17.34
N ALA A 132 -2.09 6.75 17.14
CA ALA A 132 -0.76 6.24 17.48
C ALA A 132 0.39 6.90 16.68
N ASP A 133 0.07 7.55 15.56
CA ASP A 133 1.05 8.25 14.74
C ASP A 133 1.23 9.72 15.15
N ILE A 134 0.42 10.24 16.10
CA ILE A 134 0.56 11.62 16.60
C ILE A 134 1.89 11.75 17.31
N PRO A 135 2.82 12.59 16.81
CA PRO A 135 4.10 12.79 17.48
C PRO A 135 3.93 13.60 18.78
N PRO A 136 4.78 13.36 19.80
CA PRO A 136 4.65 14.02 21.10
C PRO A 136 4.89 15.55 21.09
N PHE A 137 5.48 16.07 20.02
CA PHE A 137 5.69 17.52 19.86
C PHE A 137 4.46 18.27 19.33
N ILE A 138 3.38 17.55 18.97
CA ILE A 138 2.11 18.16 18.56
C ILE A 138 1.45 18.82 19.78
N THR A 139 1.07 20.07 19.62
CA THR A 139 0.47 20.85 20.73
C THR A 139 -1.04 20.76 20.78
N HIS A 140 -1.69 20.66 19.61
CA HIS A 140 -3.14 20.68 19.51
C HIS A 140 -3.63 19.67 18.48
N VAL A 141 -4.86 19.21 18.68
CA VAL A 141 -5.55 18.28 17.78
C VAL A 141 -6.90 18.88 17.37
N VAL A 142 -7.24 18.71 16.10
CA VAL A 142 -8.57 18.93 15.54
C VAL A 142 -9.06 17.61 14.99
N GLU A 143 -10.08 17.03 15.60
CA GLU A 143 -10.68 15.81 15.14
C GLU A 143 -11.68 16.09 14.03
N VAL A 144 -11.64 15.29 12.96
CA VAL A 144 -12.61 15.31 11.87
C VAL A 144 -13.26 13.94 11.80
N ASP A 145 -14.57 13.90 12.07
CA ASP A 145 -15.36 12.69 12.08
C ASP A 145 -16.67 12.88 11.31
N HIS A 146 -17.01 11.95 10.42
CA HIS A 146 -18.23 12.01 9.59
C HIS A 146 -18.45 13.38 8.91
N ARG A 147 -17.38 14.02 8.39
CA ARG A 147 -17.37 15.36 7.77
C ARG A 147 -17.69 16.51 8.76
N ILE A 148 -17.64 16.25 10.06
CA ILE A 148 -17.78 17.25 11.12
C ILE A 148 -16.39 17.55 11.66
N VAL A 149 -16.03 18.82 11.66
CA VAL A 149 -14.80 19.34 12.27
C VAL A 149 -15.09 19.67 13.73
N ARG A 150 -14.41 18.99 14.66
CA ARG A 150 -14.53 19.25 16.10
C ARG A 150 -13.72 20.47 16.51
N PRO A 151 -14.02 21.08 17.67
CA PRO A 151 -13.20 22.15 18.22
C PRO A 151 -11.74 21.74 18.40
N LYS A 152 -10.84 22.68 18.25
CA LYS A 152 -9.42 22.50 18.55
C LYS A 152 -9.23 22.32 20.06
N VAL A 153 -8.55 21.25 20.45
CA VAL A 153 -8.21 20.90 21.84
C VAL A 153 -6.71 20.68 21.96
N THR A 154 -6.18 20.70 23.19
CA THR A 154 -4.78 20.28 23.42
C THR A 154 -4.62 18.77 23.19
N LEU A 155 -3.37 18.34 22.94
CA LEU A 155 -3.08 16.91 22.76
C LEU A 155 -3.47 16.12 24.03
N ASP A 156 -3.19 16.65 25.22
CA ASP A 156 -3.51 15.99 26.48
C ASP A 156 -5.03 15.83 26.67
N GLU A 157 -5.80 16.88 26.40
CA GLU A 157 -7.26 16.82 26.43
C GLU A 157 -7.81 15.81 25.42
N TYR A 158 -7.27 15.76 24.20
CA TYR A 158 -7.67 14.79 23.20
C TYR A 158 -7.42 13.35 23.65
N LEU A 159 -6.23 13.07 24.20
CA LEU A 159 -5.87 11.73 24.67
C LEU A 159 -6.70 11.31 25.90
N ALA A 160 -7.01 12.26 26.79
CA ALA A 160 -7.81 12.00 27.99
C ALA A 160 -9.30 11.70 27.70
N HIS A 161 -9.87 12.35 26.67
CA HIS A 161 -11.29 12.19 26.32
C HIS A 161 -11.55 11.17 25.21
N ARG A 162 -10.50 10.48 24.75
CA ARG A 162 -10.63 9.48 23.71
C ARG A 162 -11.47 8.30 24.17
N GLN A 163 -12.58 8.05 23.49
CA GLN A 163 -13.34 6.84 23.71
C GLN A 163 -12.55 5.61 23.23
N PRO A 164 -12.48 4.54 24.01
CA PRO A 164 -11.90 3.29 23.54
C PRO A 164 -12.70 2.81 22.31
N MET A 165 -11.98 2.28 21.32
CA MET A 165 -12.66 1.63 20.20
C MET A 165 -13.46 0.43 20.73
N PRO A 166 -14.64 0.16 20.15
CA PRO A 166 -15.37 -1.05 20.48
C PRO A 166 -14.49 -2.28 20.20
N ASP A 167 -14.57 -3.28 21.07
CA ASP A 167 -13.79 -4.52 20.95
C ASP A 167 -14.04 -5.24 19.61
N HIS A 168 -15.26 -5.10 19.07
CA HIS A 168 -15.66 -5.66 17.78
C HIS A 168 -16.42 -4.64 16.93
N VAL A 169 -15.99 -4.48 15.67
CA VAL A 169 -16.62 -3.64 14.66
C VAL A 169 -17.49 -4.48 13.71
N LEU A 170 -17.06 -5.70 13.39
CA LEU A 170 -17.80 -6.64 12.56
C LEU A 170 -18.95 -7.26 13.36
N SER A 171 -20.20 -7.11 12.88
CA SER A 171 -21.34 -7.70 13.54
C SER A 171 -21.28 -9.24 13.52
N LYS A 172 -21.78 -9.91 14.57
CA LYS A 172 -21.87 -11.37 14.63
C LYS A 172 -22.64 -11.95 13.41
N LYS A 173 -23.73 -11.29 13.03
CA LYS A 173 -24.52 -11.68 11.86
C LYS A 173 -23.72 -11.64 10.55
N THR A 174 -22.90 -10.59 10.36
CA THR A 174 -22.05 -10.46 9.17
C THR A 174 -20.92 -11.49 9.20
N ALA A 175 -20.32 -11.74 10.36
CA ALA A 175 -19.31 -12.78 10.51
C ALA A 175 -19.84 -14.16 10.16
N GLU A 176 -21.03 -14.53 10.69
CA GLU A 176 -21.71 -15.79 10.34
C GLU A 176 -22.05 -15.87 8.84
N ALA A 177 -22.49 -14.77 8.25
CA ALA A 177 -22.74 -14.72 6.81
C ALA A 177 -21.48 -14.98 5.98
N ILE A 178 -20.32 -14.41 6.37
CA ILE A 178 -19.02 -14.67 5.71
C ILE A 178 -18.66 -16.16 5.83
N LEU A 179 -18.79 -16.75 7.02
CA LEU A 179 -18.44 -18.15 7.26
C LEU A 179 -19.30 -19.11 6.43
N ASN A 180 -20.56 -18.76 6.19
CA ASN A 180 -21.52 -19.58 5.46
C ASN A 180 -21.60 -19.28 3.96
N LEU A 181 -20.71 -18.43 3.41
CA LEU A 181 -20.65 -18.21 1.97
C LEU A 181 -20.36 -19.52 1.22
N PRO A 182 -21.01 -19.77 0.08
CA PRO A 182 -20.71 -20.92 -0.75
C PRO A 182 -19.26 -20.85 -1.27
N TYR A 183 -18.63 -22.02 -1.44
CA TYR A 183 -17.31 -22.10 -2.05
C TYR A 183 -17.45 -22.03 -3.58
N THR A 184 -16.67 -21.12 -4.19
CA THR A 184 -16.67 -20.94 -5.65
C THR A 184 -15.94 -22.08 -6.34
N HIS A 185 -14.80 -22.54 -5.79
CA HIS A 185 -13.96 -23.59 -6.35
C HIS A 185 -14.05 -24.86 -5.50
N LYS A 186 -15.14 -25.63 -5.67
CA LYS A 186 -15.42 -26.82 -4.85
C LYS A 186 -14.42 -27.96 -5.04
N GLU A 187 -13.74 -28.01 -6.18
CA GLU A 187 -12.75 -29.04 -6.52
C GLU A 187 -11.32 -28.67 -6.11
N TYR A 188 -11.13 -27.49 -5.50
CA TYR A 188 -9.82 -27.05 -5.06
C TYR A 188 -9.28 -27.96 -3.95
N ASN A 189 -8.10 -28.55 -4.20
CA ASN A 189 -7.45 -29.51 -3.30
C ASN A 189 -5.92 -29.39 -3.26
N ALA A 190 -5.37 -28.26 -3.73
CA ALA A 190 -3.91 -28.05 -3.69
C ALA A 190 -3.40 -28.18 -2.27
N ARG A 191 -2.24 -28.83 -2.11
CA ARG A 191 -1.54 -28.98 -0.82
C ARG A 191 -0.66 -27.77 -0.54
N GLU A 192 -0.02 -27.27 -1.60
CA GLU A 192 0.86 -26.11 -1.55
C GLU A 192 0.31 -25.02 -2.46
N VAL A 193 0.17 -23.85 -1.86
CA VAL A 193 -0.27 -22.65 -2.58
C VAL A 193 0.88 -22.05 -3.37
N ALA A 194 2.07 -22.04 -2.78
CA ALA A 194 3.29 -21.60 -3.45
C ALA A 194 4.51 -22.36 -2.93
N ARG A 195 5.35 -22.80 -3.85
CA ARG A 195 6.68 -23.35 -3.56
C ARG A 195 7.72 -22.63 -4.43
N LEU A 196 8.72 -22.06 -3.81
CA LEU A 196 9.87 -21.43 -4.43
C LEU A 196 11.10 -22.21 -4.00
N ASN A 197 11.91 -22.67 -4.96
CA ASN A 197 13.12 -23.43 -4.69
C ASN A 197 14.33 -22.66 -5.26
N LYS A 198 15.19 -22.15 -4.38
CA LYS A 198 16.41 -21.37 -4.69
C LYS A 198 16.17 -20.25 -5.70
N VAL A 199 15.04 -19.56 -5.56
CA VAL A 199 14.63 -18.51 -6.52
C VAL A 199 15.53 -17.30 -6.37
N SER A 200 16.12 -16.89 -7.50
CA SER A 200 16.95 -15.69 -7.60
C SER A 200 16.44 -14.78 -8.70
N ILE A 201 16.19 -13.52 -8.37
CA ILE A 201 15.69 -12.50 -9.31
C ILE A 201 16.68 -11.34 -9.40
N ARG A 202 16.99 -10.95 -10.63
CA ARG A 202 17.89 -9.84 -10.92
C ARG A 202 17.28 -8.86 -11.91
N TYR A 203 17.53 -7.57 -11.67
CA TYR A 203 17.26 -6.50 -12.63
C TYR A 203 18.55 -5.77 -12.96
N GLY A 204 19.06 -5.97 -14.15
CA GLY A 204 20.39 -5.50 -14.54
C GLY A 204 21.49 -6.08 -13.63
N LYS A 205 22.25 -5.22 -12.96
CA LYS A 205 23.32 -5.62 -12.03
C LYS A 205 22.82 -5.89 -10.62
N ARG A 206 21.59 -5.50 -10.29
CA ARG A 206 21.06 -5.58 -8.93
C ARG A 206 20.36 -6.93 -8.70
N THR A 207 20.77 -7.65 -7.67
CA THR A 207 20.06 -8.83 -7.16
C THR A 207 18.96 -8.39 -6.20
N ILE A 208 17.72 -8.79 -6.46
CA ILE A 208 16.55 -8.46 -5.65
C ILE A 208 16.20 -9.61 -4.71
N LEU A 209 16.16 -10.84 -5.24
CA LEU A 209 16.01 -12.06 -4.47
C LEU A 209 17.21 -12.95 -4.76
N LYS A 210 17.71 -13.64 -3.75
CA LYS A 210 18.87 -14.52 -3.87
C LYS A 210 18.60 -15.83 -3.14
N ASP A 211 18.64 -16.92 -3.90
CA ASP A 211 18.54 -18.30 -3.41
C ASP A 211 17.39 -18.50 -2.39
N LEU A 212 16.22 -17.90 -2.69
CA LEU A 212 15.07 -17.93 -1.80
C LEU A 212 14.37 -19.29 -1.88
N ASP A 213 14.32 -19.97 -0.73
CA ASP A 213 13.49 -21.15 -0.49
C ASP A 213 12.29 -20.73 0.34
N TRP A 214 11.08 -20.97 -0.16
CA TRP A 214 9.85 -20.68 0.57
C TRP A 214 8.73 -21.61 0.13
N VAL A 215 8.03 -22.19 1.11
CA VAL A 215 6.84 -23.00 0.89
C VAL A 215 5.68 -22.40 1.66
N VAL A 216 4.56 -22.22 1.00
CA VAL A 216 3.29 -21.78 1.58
C VAL A 216 2.30 -22.91 1.43
N GLY A 217 1.95 -23.53 2.55
CA GLY A 217 0.93 -24.57 2.60
C GLY A 217 -0.48 -24.01 2.47
N ASN A 218 -1.40 -24.86 2.05
CA ASN A 218 -2.80 -24.49 2.00
C ASN A 218 -3.38 -24.26 3.41
N GLY A 219 -4.03 -23.12 3.63
CA GLY A 219 -4.59 -22.74 4.93
C GLY A 219 -3.58 -22.08 5.88
N GLU A 220 -2.36 -21.80 5.47
CA GLU A 220 -1.38 -21.05 6.26
C GLU A 220 -1.56 -19.53 6.11
N HIS A 221 -1.22 -18.77 7.17
CA HIS A 221 -1.38 -17.33 7.21
C HIS A 221 -0.05 -16.64 7.49
N TRP A 222 0.51 -16.04 6.46
CA TRP A 222 1.86 -15.50 6.45
C TRP A 222 1.90 -13.98 6.58
N ALA A 223 2.75 -13.48 7.47
CA ALA A 223 3.22 -12.10 7.43
C ALA A 223 4.54 -12.02 6.67
N LEU A 224 4.58 -11.19 5.64
CA LEU A 224 5.78 -10.89 4.86
C LEU A 224 6.32 -9.53 5.27
N SER A 225 7.54 -9.48 5.77
CA SER A 225 8.21 -8.28 6.24
C SER A 225 9.56 -8.05 5.56
N GLY A 226 10.16 -6.88 5.76
CA GLY A 226 11.45 -6.51 5.22
C GLY A 226 11.55 -5.03 4.90
N GLN A 227 12.77 -4.52 4.80
CA GLN A 227 13.04 -3.12 4.46
C GLN A 227 12.49 -2.75 3.08
N ASN A 228 12.36 -1.45 2.82
CA ASN A 228 12.00 -0.98 1.48
C ASN A 228 13.11 -1.37 0.48
N GLY A 229 12.68 -1.98 -0.63
CA GLY A 229 13.61 -2.50 -1.63
C GLY A 229 14.17 -3.91 -1.34
N ALA A 230 13.71 -4.61 -0.29
CA ALA A 230 14.07 -6.00 0.00
C ALA A 230 13.41 -7.04 -0.93
N GLY A 231 12.61 -6.62 -1.92
CA GLY A 231 12.03 -7.54 -2.90
C GLY A 231 10.62 -8.03 -2.59
N LYS A 232 9.92 -7.48 -1.58
CA LYS A 232 8.54 -7.89 -1.22
C LYS A 232 7.58 -7.88 -2.42
N SER A 233 7.47 -6.74 -3.11
CA SER A 233 6.60 -6.63 -4.29
C SER A 233 7.05 -7.52 -5.45
N THR A 234 8.36 -7.77 -5.59
CA THR A 234 8.89 -8.72 -6.57
C THR A 234 8.47 -10.15 -6.23
N LEU A 235 8.58 -10.56 -4.96
CA LEU A 235 8.13 -11.86 -4.50
C LEU A 235 6.63 -12.04 -4.73
N LEU A 236 5.81 -11.05 -4.36
CA LEU A 236 4.36 -11.12 -4.61
C LEU A 236 4.04 -11.21 -6.11
N SER A 237 4.78 -10.50 -6.97
CA SER A 237 4.56 -10.57 -8.42
C SER A 237 4.88 -11.94 -9.02
N LEU A 238 5.82 -12.70 -8.43
CA LEU A 238 6.08 -14.09 -8.81
C LEU A 238 4.89 -15.00 -8.48
N ILE A 239 4.33 -14.85 -7.27
CA ILE A 239 3.17 -15.64 -6.83
C ILE A 239 1.91 -15.29 -7.62
N CYS A 240 1.71 -13.99 -7.94
CA CYS A 240 0.59 -13.54 -8.78
C CYS A 240 0.72 -13.92 -10.26
N ALA A 241 1.81 -14.59 -10.65
CA ALA A 241 2.14 -14.92 -12.04
C ALA A 241 2.25 -13.70 -12.97
N ASP A 242 2.55 -12.52 -12.41
CA ASP A 242 2.72 -11.27 -13.15
C ASP A 242 4.17 -11.01 -13.56
N ASN A 243 5.13 -11.69 -12.95
CA ASN A 243 6.54 -11.51 -13.23
C ASN A 243 7.03 -12.52 -14.28
N PRO A 244 7.50 -12.06 -15.46
CA PRO A 244 7.94 -12.98 -16.53
C PRO A 244 9.15 -13.82 -16.14
N GLN A 245 9.99 -13.40 -15.17
CA GLN A 245 11.11 -14.19 -14.69
C GLN A 245 10.65 -15.45 -13.92
N SER A 246 9.36 -15.56 -13.57
CA SER A 246 8.81 -16.76 -12.94
C SER A 246 8.98 -18.02 -13.79
N TYR A 247 9.01 -17.89 -15.11
CA TYR A 247 9.21 -19.01 -16.04
C TYR A 247 10.66 -19.54 -16.08
N ALA A 248 11.62 -18.75 -15.61
CA ALA A 248 13.03 -19.14 -15.51
C ALA A 248 13.42 -19.64 -14.12
N CYS A 249 12.48 -19.71 -13.19
CA CYS A 249 12.69 -20.09 -11.80
C CYS A 249 11.95 -21.40 -11.50
N ASP A 250 12.44 -22.14 -10.51
CA ASP A 250 11.75 -23.32 -9.97
C ASP A 250 10.65 -22.85 -9.01
N ILE A 251 9.47 -22.64 -9.56
CA ILE A 251 8.27 -22.15 -8.85
C ILE A 251 7.11 -23.07 -9.16
N THR A 252 6.41 -23.49 -8.13
CA THR A 252 5.14 -24.21 -8.21
C THR A 252 4.05 -23.37 -7.56
N LEU A 253 2.92 -23.17 -8.23
CA LEU A 253 1.77 -22.45 -7.71
C LEU A 253 0.55 -23.36 -7.77
N PHE A 254 -0.14 -23.54 -6.64
CA PHE A 254 -1.31 -24.41 -6.51
C PHE A 254 -1.04 -25.84 -7.03
N ASP A 255 0.09 -26.42 -6.63
CA ASP A 255 0.64 -27.71 -7.09
C ASP A 255 0.93 -27.79 -8.60
N MET A 256 0.87 -26.67 -9.34
CA MET A 256 1.19 -26.58 -10.77
C MET A 256 2.58 -25.95 -10.98
N PRO A 257 3.58 -26.69 -11.50
CA PRO A 257 4.87 -26.11 -11.83
C PRO A 257 4.76 -25.05 -12.92
N ARG A 258 5.49 -23.93 -12.78
CA ARG A 258 5.50 -22.87 -13.77
C ARG A 258 6.19 -23.29 -15.07
N GLY A 259 5.57 -22.95 -16.22
CA GLY A 259 6.13 -23.24 -17.55
C GLY A 259 5.79 -24.63 -18.08
N THR A 260 4.83 -25.33 -17.50
CA THR A 260 4.38 -26.64 -17.97
C THR A 260 3.15 -26.59 -18.88
N GLY A 261 2.71 -25.39 -19.29
CA GLY A 261 1.56 -25.16 -20.18
C GLY A 261 0.32 -24.63 -19.47
N GLU A 262 0.42 -24.35 -18.19
CA GLU A 262 -0.63 -23.73 -17.39
C GLU A 262 -0.95 -22.31 -17.87
N SER A 263 -2.24 -21.96 -17.86
CA SER A 263 -2.66 -20.58 -18.11
C SER A 263 -2.44 -19.72 -16.87
N ILE A 264 -2.03 -18.46 -17.06
CA ILE A 264 -1.98 -17.49 -15.95
C ILE A 264 -3.36 -17.30 -15.30
N TRP A 265 -4.43 -17.52 -16.04
CA TRP A 265 -5.79 -17.42 -15.54
C TRP A 265 -6.18 -18.59 -14.63
N ASP A 266 -5.58 -19.77 -14.84
CA ASP A 266 -5.74 -20.93 -13.94
C ASP A 266 -5.16 -20.65 -12.56
N ILE A 267 -4.13 -19.81 -12.49
CA ILE A 267 -3.51 -19.34 -11.26
C ILE A 267 -4.30 -18.16 -10.67
N LYS A 268 -4.56 -17.15 -11.49
CA LYS A 268 -5.18 -15.89 -11.02
C LYS A 268 -6.59 -16.08 -10.48
N ARG A 269 -7.36 -17.03 -10.98
CA ARG A 269 -8.71 -17.32 -10.45
C ARG A 269 -8.70 -17.64 -8.96
N HIS A 270 -7.60 -18.22 -8.44
CA HIS A 270 -7.44 -18.60 -7.04
C HIS A 270 -6.90 -17.46 -6.15
N ILE A 271 -6.48 -16.33 -6.72
CA ILE A 271 -5.80 -15.27 -6.00
C ILE A 271 -6.65 -14.00 -5.90
N GLY A 272 -6.95 -13.55 -4.69
CA GLY A 272 -7.41 -12.19 -4.41
C GLY A 272 -6.21 -11.28 -4.09
N TYR A 273 -6.03 -10.20 -4.84
CA TYR A 273 -4.85 -9.35 -4.69
C TYR A 273 -5.21 -7.87 -4.51
N VAL A 274 -4.59 -7.23 -3.51
CA VAL A 274 -4.64 -5.78 -3.29
C VAL A 274 -3.25 -5.25 -3.03
N SER A 275 -2.89 -4.16 -3.71
CA SER A 275 -1.62 -3.45 -3.48
C SER A 275 -1.78 -1.93 -3.58
N PRO A 276 -0.81 -1.16 -3.06
CA PRO A 276 -0.78 0.29 -3.24
C PRO A 276 -0.62 0.70 -4.70
N GLU A 277 0.09 -0.10 -5.51
CA GLU A 277 0.23 0.11 -6.94
C GLU A 277 -1.10 -0.01 -7.67
N MET A 278 -1.89 -1.04 -7.35
CA MET A 278 -3.23 -1.22 -7.91
C MET A 278 -4.12 -0.02 -7.59
N HIS A 279 -4.09 0.49 -6.36
CA HIS A 279 -4.86 1.67 -5.97
C HIS A 279 -4.47 2.90 -6.80
N ARG A 280 -3.18 3.15 -7.01
CA ARG A 280 -2.68 4.27 -7.82
C ARG A 280 -2.98 4.12 -9.32
N ALA A 281 -2.98 2.89 -9.82
CA ALA A 281 -3.24 2.57 -11.22
C ALA A 281 -4.74 2.60 -11.57
N TYR A 282 -5.62 2.42 -10.58
CA TYR A 282 -7.05 2.35 -10.77
C TYR A 282 -7.65 3.76 -10.88
N GLN A 283 -7.49 4.41 -12.04
CA GLN A 283 -7.96 5.76 -12.31
C GLN A 283 -9.16 5.77 -13.27
N ARG A 284 -10.08 4.83 -13.08
CA ARG A 284 -11.29 4.73 -13.91
C ARG A 284 -12.46 5.39 -13.22
N ASP A 285 -13.17 6.28 -13.95
CA ASP A 285 -14.38 6.92 -13.47
C ASP A 285 -15.61 6.00 -13.71
N ILE A 286 -15.61 4.87 -13.01
CA ILE A 286 -16.68 3.88 -13.06
C ILE A 286 -17.27 3.66 -11.65
N PRO A 287 -18.54 3.25 -11.55
CA PRO A 287 -19.19 2.97 -10.27
C PRO A 287 -18.44 1.93 -9.42
N ALA A 288 -18.43 2.15 -8.10
CA ALA A 288 -17.76 1.27 -7.14
C ALA A 288 -18.20 -0.19 -7.27
N LEU A 289 -19.49 -0.45 -7.43
CA LEU A 289 -20.03 -1.81 -7.63
C LEU A 289 -19.43 -2.49 -8.86
N ARG A 290 -19.21 -1.76 -9.96
CA ARG A 290 -18.58 -2.29 -11.16
C ARG A 290 -17.11 -2.64 -10.96
N ILE A 291 -16.42 -1.90 -10.10
CA ILE A 291 -15.03 -2.22 -9.71
C ILE A 291 -15.00 -3.51 -8.92
N VAL A 292 -15.88 -3.68 -7.93
CA VAL A 292 -15.98 -4.93 -7.17
C VAL A 292 -16.28 -6.10 -8.12
N ALA A 293 -17.26 -5.94 -9.03
CA ALA A 293 -17.62 -6.97 -10.00
C ALA A 293 -16.48 -7.34 -10.97
N SER A 294 -15.58 -6.40 -11.28
CA SER A 294 -14.39 -6.69 -12.10
C SER A 294 -13.43 -7.71 -11.44
N GLY A 295 -13.52 -7.87 -10.12
CA GLY A 295 -12.78 -8.87 -9.36
C GLY A 295 -13.16 -10.30 -9.67
N LEU A 296 -14.38 -10.55 -10.10
CA LEU A 296 -14.86 -11.88 -10.47
C LEU A 296 -14.09 -12.50 -11.65
N LYS A 297 -13.56 -11.65 -12.55
CA LYS A 297 -12.83 -12.08 -13.76
C LYS A 297 -11.41 -11.53 -13.82
N ASP A 298 -10.89 -10.96 -12.73
CA ASP A 298 -9.54 -10.32 -12.65
C ASP A 298 -9.26 -9.30 -13.75
N SER A 299 -10.29 -8.66 -14.28
CA SER A 299 -10.16 -7.68 -15.35
C SER A 299 -10.06 -6.25 -14.80
N VAL A 300 -9.39 -5.35 -15.55
CA VAL A 300 -9.44 -3.91 -15.29
C VAL A 300 -10.61 -3.33 -16.09
N GLY A 301 -11.83 -3.49 -15.56
CA GLY A 301 -13.09 -3.13 -16.20
C GLY A 301 -14.01 -4.32 -16.36
N LEU A 302 -15.29 -4.04 -16.59
CA LEU A 302 -16.33 -5.06 -16.71
C LEU A 302 -16.63 -5.29 -18.20
N TYR A 303 -16.11 -6.37 -18.77
CA TYR A 303 -16.30 -6.73 -20.18
C TYR A 303 -17.44 -7.73 -20.38
N VAL A 304 -17.86 -8.44 -19.33
CA VAL A 304 -18.96 -9.38 -19.32
C VAL A 304 -19.96 -8.93 -18.27
N LYS A 305 -21.26 -8.96 -18.59
CA LYS A 305 -22.31 -8.62 -17.62
C LYS A 305 -22.37 -9.73 -16.56
N PRO A 306 -22.18 -9.39 -15.27
CA PRO A 306 -22.32 -10.39 -14.21
C PRO A 306 -23.75 -10.90 -14.09
N SER A 307 -23.92 -12.12 -13.58
CA SER A 307 -25.23 -12.66 -13.22
C SER A 307 -25.82 -11.91 -12.01
N ASP A 308 -27.11 -12.10 -11.75
CA ASP A 308 -27.76 -11.50 -10.59
C ASP A 308 -27.18 -12.04 -9.28
N GLU A 309 -26.75 -13.30 -9.23
CA GLU A 309 -26.07 -13.91 -8.10
C GLU A 309 -24.66 -13.30 -7.88
N GLU A 310 -23.90 -13.13 -8.96
CA GLU A 310 -22.60 -12.46 -8.91
C GLU A 310 -22.74 -11.00 -8.44
N MET A 311 -23.78 -10.29 -8.88
CA MET A 311 -24.06 -8.92 -8.43
C MET A 311 -24.52 -8.88 -6.97
N ALA A 312 -25.26 -9.89 -6.49
CA ALA A 312 -25.61 -10.00 -5.07
C ALA A 312 -24.36 -10.21 -4.20
N ALA A 313 -23.43 -11.06 -4.63
CA ALA A 313 -22.13 -11.23 -3.96
C ALA A 313 -21.33 -9.92 -3.92
N CYS A 314 -21.32 -9.13 -5.00
CA CYS A 314 -20.67 -7.83 -5.02
C CYS A 314 -21.26 -6.86 -3.99
N ARG A 315 -22.60 -6.77 -3.91
CA ARG A 315 -23.27 -5.91 -2.92
C ARG A 315 -23.03 -6.40 -1.50
N PHE A 316 -23.01 -7.70 -1.27
CA PHE A 316 -22.68 -8.29 0.02
C PHE A 316 -21.30 -7.83 0.50
N TRP A 317 -20.25 -7.96 -0.33
CA TRP A 317 -18.92 -7.54 0.04
C TRP A 317 -18.78 -6.00 0.21
N MET A 318 -19.53 -5.23 -0.58
CA MET A 318 -19.61 -3.79 -0.32
C MET A 318 -20.24 -3.48 1.05
N GLU A 319 -21.32 -4.18 1.41
CA GLU A 319 -21.94 -4.00 2.74
C GLU A 319 -21.01 -4.46 3.88
N VAL A 320 -20.29 -5.56 3.73
CA VAL A 320 -19.28 -6.05 4.69
C VAL A 320 -18.23 -4.99 4.97
N PHE A 321 -17.75 -4.30 3.94
CA PHE A 321 -16.76 -3.23 4.09
C PHE A 321 -17.36 -1.83 4.35
N GLY A 322 -18.67 -1.75 4.70
CA GLY A 322 -19.31 -0.49 5.07
C GLY A 322 -19.54 0.49 3.92
N LEU A 323 -19.59 -0.01 2.69
CA LEU A 323 -19.76 0.79 1.47
C LEU A 323 -21.22 0.81 0.95
N LYS A 324 -22.19 0.41 1.79
CA LYS A 324 -23.60 0.44 1.46
C LYS A 324 -24.05 1.86 1.13
N GLY A 325 -24.72 2.01 -0.02
CA GLY A 325 -25.19 3.30 -0.53
C GLY A 325 -24.15 4.03 -1.41
N LEU A 326 -22.96 3.44 -1.63
CA LEU A 326 -21.92 3.97 -2.50
C LEU A 326 -21.78 3.18 -3.82
N GLU A 327 -22.70 2.25 -4.10
CA GLU A 327 -22.65 1.34 -5.22
C GLU A 327 -22.51 2.05 -6.57
N ASP A 328 -23.27 3.12 -6.75
CA ASP A 328 -23.33 3.92 -7.98
C ASP A 328 -22.35 5.12 -7.95
N THR A 329 -21.69 5.35 -6.82
CA THR A 329 -20.68 6.42 -6.70
C THR A 329 -19.45 6.04 -7.51
N THR A 330 -18.99 6.95 -8.37
CA THR A 330 -17.79 6.73 -9.18
C THR A 330 -16.54 6.68 -8.30
N PHE A 331 -15.61 5.81 -8.63
CA PHE A 331 -14.41 5.54 -7.82
C PHE A 331 -13.61 6.80 -7.49
N LEU A 332 -13.47 7.70 -8.46
CA LEU A 332 -12.70 8.94 -8.28
C LEU A 332 -13.37 9.95 -7.34
N LYS A 333 -14.67 9.80 -7.07
CA LYS A 333 -15.40 10.63 -6.10
C LYS A 333 -15.37 10.07 -4.68
N LEU A 334 -14.93 8.83 -4.51
CA LEU A 334 -14.74 8.21 -3.22
C LEU A 334 -13.51 8.80 -2.52
N SER A 335 -13.53 8.85 -1.20
CA SER A 335 -12.34 9.13 -0.41
C SER A 335 -11.28 8.02 -0.61
N SER A 336 -10.01 8.32 -0.34
CA SER A 336 -8.93 7.33 -0.48
C SER A 336 -9.15 6.07 0.38
N GLY A 337 -9.77 6.22 1.55
CA GLY A 337 -10.17 5.10 2.41
C GLY A 337 -11.27 4.25 1.78
N GLU A 338 -12.35 4.87 1.29
CA GLU A 338 -13.44 4.17 0.59
C GLU A 338 -12.94 3.48 -0.68
N GLN A 339 -12.07 4.13 -1.46
CA GLN A 339 -11.41 3.51 -2.62
C GLN A 339 -10.65 2.23 -2.22
N ARG A 340 -9.93 2.26 -1.10
CA ARG A 340 -9.21 1.09 -0.58
C ARG A 340 -10.17 -0.02 -0.19
N LEU A 341 -11.27 0.30 0.49
CA LEU A 341 -12.30 -0.68 0.87
C LEU A 341 -12.99 -1.30 -0.36
N VAL A 342 -13.22 -0.53 -1.43
CA VAL A 342 -13.74 -1.05 -2.71
C VAL A 342 -12.76 -2.05 -3.32
N LEU A 343 -11.45 -1.78 -3.30
CA LEU A 343 -10.45 -2.72 -3.83
C LEU A 343 -10.30 -3.97 -2.96
N LEU A 344 -10.50 -3.84 -1.63
CA LEU A 344 -10.60 -5.01 -0.76
C LEU A 344 -11.84 -5.84 -1.12
N ALA A 345 -13.02 -5.24 -1.22
CA ALA A 345 -14.23 -5.95 -1.65
C ALA A 345 -14.03 -6.67 -2.99
N ARG A 346 -13.33 -6.03 -3.94
CA ARG A 346 -12.95 -6.61 -5.22
C ARG A 346 -12.07 -7.86 -5.08
N ALA A 347 -11.16 -7.91 -4.12
CA ALA A 347 -10.29 -9.06 -3.91
C ALA A 347 -11.03 -10.25 -3.27
N PHE A 348 -12.02 -9.98 -2.41
CA PHE A 348 -12.78 -11.02 -1.70
C PHE A 348 -13.94 -11.60 -2.53
N VAL A 349 -14.49 -10.84 -3.49
CA VAL A 349 -15.75 -11.19 -4.18
C VAL A 349 -15.73 -12.52 -4.93
N LYS A 350 -14.58 -12.94 -5.44
CA LYS A 350 -14.43 -14.22 -6.16
C LYS A 350 -14.18 -15.43 -5.27
N ASP A 351 -14.22 -15.23 -3.94
CA ASP A 351 -13.96 -16.28 -2.93
C ASP A 351 -12.60 -16.99 -3.11
N PRO A 352 -11.49 -16.25 -3.21
CA PRO A 352 -10.20 -16.81 -3.54
C PRO A 352 -9.68 -17.78 -2.46
N GLU A 353 -8.83 -18.74 -2.84
CA GLU A 353 -8.11 -19.62 -1.93
C GLU A 353 -6.87 -18.96 -1.34
N LEU A 354 -6.23 -18.07 -2.10
CA LEU A 354 -5.13 -17.22 -1.63
C LEU A 354 -5.51 -15.76 -1.66
N ILE A 355 -5.44 -15.10 -0.50
CA ILE A 355 -5.53 -13.64 -0.42
C ILE A 355 -4.15 -13.06 -0.18
N ILE A 356 -3.74 -12.16 -1.06
CA ILE A 356 -2.50 -11.40 -0.96
C ILE A 356 -2.85 -9.93 -0.70
N LEU A 357 -2.45 -9.42 0.44
CA LEU A 357 -2.74 -8.06 0.89
C LEU A 357 -1.45 -7.30 1.14
N ASP A 358 -1.11 -6.40 0.22
CA ASP A 358 0.06 -5.54 0.36
C ASP A 358 -0.37 -4.18 0.94
N GLU A 359 -0.03 -3.95 2.20
CA GLU A 359 -0.40 -2.77 2.99
C GLU A 359 -1.92 -2.44 2.95
N PRO A 360 -2.81 -3.41 3.24
CA PRO A 360 -4.25 -3.24 3.04
C PRO A 360 -4.87 -2.16 3.92
N LEU A 361 -4.28 -1.89 5.08
CA LEU A 361 -4.80 -0.96 6.09
C LEU A 361 -4.30 0.48 5.91
N HIS A 362 -3.49 0.69 4.88
CA HIS A 362 -2.91 1.98 4.56
C HIS A 362 -4.00 3.01 4.24
N GLY A 363 -3.98 4.17 4.90
CA GLY A 363 -4.93 5.27 4.65
C GLY A 363 -6.33 5.06 5.26
N LEU A 364 -6.57 3.95 5.95
CA LEU A 364 -7.82 3.73 6.67
C LEU A 364 -7.78 4.37 8.07
N ASP A 365 -8.93 4.85 8.54
CA ASP A 365 -9.13 5.23 9.93
C ASP A 365 -9.11 4.01 10.87
N ASN A 366 -9.09 4.25 12.18
CA ASN A 366 -8.98 3.19 13.17
C ASN A 366 -10.14 2.17 13.10
N ARG A 367 -11.37 2.64 12.86
CA ARG A 367 -12.56 1.78 12.78
C ARG A 367 -12.49 0.87 11.56
N ASN A 368 -12.19 1.44 10.40
CA ASN A 368 -12.09 0.67 9.16
C ASN A 368 -10.90 -0.30 9.18
N ARG A 369 -9.79 0.04 9.86
CA ARG A 369 -8.69 -0.92 10.09
C ARG A 369 -9.13 -2.11 10.92
N GLN A 370 -9.83 -1.86 12.02
CA GLN A 370 -10.33 -2.95 12.88
C GLN A 370 -11.34 -3.81 12.10
N LEU A 371 -12.26 -3.19 11.36
CA LEU A 371 -13.20 -3.91 10.49
C LEU A 371 -12.46 -4.83 9.51
N VAL A 372 -11.47 -4.31 8.77
CA VAL A 372 -10.72 -5.10 7.78
C VAL A 372 -9.99 -6.26 8.45
N LYS A 373 -9.36 -6.05 9.62
CA LYS A 373 -8.71 -7.13 10.37
C LYS A 373 -9.71 -8.23 10.76
N GLU A 374 -10.86 -7.87 11.30
CA GLU A 374 -11.89 -8.82 11.71
C GLU A 374 -12.51 -9.56 10.51
N VAL A 375 -12.66 -8.89 9.36
CA VAL A 375 -13.09 -9.52 8.11
C VAL A 375 -12.06 -10.55 7.64
N ILE A 376 -10.76 -10.21 7.67
CA ILE A 376 -9.68 -11.13 7.32
C ILE A 376 -9.69 -12.33 8.26
N ASP A 377 -9.66 -12.10 9.58
CA ASP A 377 -9.68 -13.15 10.61
C ASP A 377 -10.90 -14.08 10.47
N THR A 378 -12.05 -13.53 10.03
CA THR A 378 -13.27 -14.32 9.82
C THR A 378 -13.20 -15.11 8.52
N PHE A 379 -12.74 -14.50 7.43
CA PHE A 379 -12.67 -15.14 6.12
C PHE A 379 -11.72 -16.34 6.10
N VAL A 380 -10.55 -16.21 6.72
CA VAL A 380 -9.53 -17.27 6.74
C VAL A 380 -9.89 -18.46 7.64
N LYS A 381 -10.92 -18.34 8.50
CA LYS A 381 -11.48 -19.49 9.23
C LYS A 381 -12.23 -20.46 8.32
N ARG A 382 -12.57 -20.06 7.11
CA ARG A 382 -13.15 -20.94 6.12
C ARG A 382 -12.09 -21.91 5.60
N HIS A 383 -12.54 -23.11 5.21
CA HIS A 383 -11.64 -24.15 4.72
C HIS A 383 -10.87 -23.70 3.47
N ASN A 384 -9.61 -24.08 3.35
CA ASN A 384 -8.73 -23.80 2.22
C ASN A 384 -8.52 -22.29 1.94
N LYS A 385 -8.47 -21.45 2.96
CA LYS A 385 -8.15 -20.02 2.80
C LYS A 385 -6.77 -19.72 3.33
N THR A 386 -5.90 -19.29 2.44
CA THR A 386 -4.50 -18.92 2.71
C THR A 386 -4.35 -17.41 2.64
N LEU A 387 -3.50 -16.85 3.50
CA LEU A 387 -3.25 -15.41 3.55
C LEU A 387 -1.75 -15.12 3.44
N ILE A 388 -1.38 -14.16 2.61
CA ILE A 388 -0.09 -13.50 2.63
C ILE A 388 -0.32 -12.01 2.82
N MET A 389 0.12 -11.44 3.94
CA MET A 389 -0.06 -10.03 4.26
C MET A 389 1.28 -9.33 4.44
N VAL A 390 1.44 -8.20 3.76
CA VAL A 390 2.58 -7.30 3.92
C VAL A 390 2.14 -6.09 4.73
N THR A 391 2.84 -5.79 5.79
CA THR A 391 2.70 -4.54 6.54
C THR A 391 4.00 -4.14 7.21
N HIS A 392 4.19 -2.83 7.39
CA HIS A 392 5.30 -2.27 8.15
C HIS A 392 4.99 -2.09 9.65
N TYR A 393 3.80 -2.49 10.10
CA TYR A 393 3.32 -2.31 11.45
C TYR A 393 2.89 -3.63 12.06
N ALA A 394 3.59 -4.10 13.09
CA ALA A 394 3.25 -5.37 13.76
C ALA A 394 1.82 -5.35 14.35
N ASN A 395 1.34 -4.19 14.82
CA ASN A 395 0.00 -4.04 15.38
C ASN A 395 -1.13 -4.04 14.31
N GLU A 396 -0.77 -4.00 13.03
CA GLU A 396 -1.73 -4.13 11.94
C GLU A 396 -2.00 -5.57 11.54
N LEU A 397 -1.18 -6.51 11.97
CA LEU A 397 -1.38 -7.91 11.66
C LEU A 397 -2.70 -8.42 12.27
N PRO A 398 -3.52 -9.16 11.49
CA PRO A 398 -4.66 -9.90 12.00
C PRO A 398 -4.22 -10.98 13.00
N SER A 399 -5.15 -11.43 13.84
CA SER A 399 -4.87 -12.44 14.87
C SER A 399 -4.61 -13.84 14.28
N CYS A 400 -5.02 -14.08 13.05
CA CYS A 400 -4.84 -15.35 12.36
C CYS A 400 -3.40 -15.62 11.89
N ILE A 401 -2.53 -14.61 11.85
CA ILE A 401 -1.15 -14.79 11.37
C ILE A 401 -0.40 -15.78 12.25
N ASP A 402 0.11 -16.83 11.64
CA ASP A 402 0.79 -17.95 12.29
C ASP A 402 2.23 -18.19 11.76
N HIS A 403 2.56 -17.58 10.61
CA HIS A 403 3.87 -17.70 9.97
C HIS A 403 4.46 -16.34 9.61
N HIS A 404 5.79 -16.25 9.59
CA HIS A 404 6.51 -15.03 9.23
C HIS A 404 7.65 -15.31 8.27
N LEU A 405 7.73 -14.51 7.19
CA LEU A 405 8.88 -14.45 6.31
C LEU A 405 9.48 -13.04 6.34
N GLN A 406 10.76 -12.93 6.66
CA GLN A 406 11.48 -11.66 6.61
C GLN A 406 12.46 -11.67 5.44
N LEU A 407 12.25 -10.76 4.48
CA LEU A 407 13.18 -10.56 3.38
C LEU A 407 14.29 -9.60 3.77
N VAL A 408 15.51 -9.99 3.41
CA VAL A 408 16.72 -9.18 3.59
C VAL A 408 17.07 -8.51 2.26
N ARG A 409 17.44 -7.22 2.34
CA ARG A 409 17.92 -6.51 1.16
C ARG A 409 19.30 -7.01 0.77
N HIS A 410 19.47 -7.32 -0.50
CA HIS A 410 20.76 -7.62 -1.10
C HIS A 410 21.29 -6.34 -1.77
N ASP A 411 22.47 -5.90 -1.34
CA ASP A 411 23.16 -4.71 -1.89
C ASP A 411 23.90 -5.06 -3.20
#